data_2cc6c6a0b75a60f2e2aac4fd5c5af08d
#
_entry.id   2cc6c6a0b75a60f2e2aac4fd5c5af08d
#
_cell.length_a   1.000
_cell.length_b   1.000
_cell.length_c   1.000
_cell.angle_alpha   90.00
_cell.angle_beta   90.00
_cell.angle_gamma   90.00
#
_symmetry.space_group_name_H-M   'P 1'
#
loop_
_entity.id
_entity.type
_entity.pdbx_description
1 polymer ?
#
loop_
_entity_poly.entity_id
_entity_poly.type
_entity_poly.pdbx_seq_one_letter_code
_entity_poly.pdbx_strand_id
1 'polypeptide(L)'
;MILTHKRINVIAVLTAIIMLASQNGFAQAYVPEAGSHELTQKQRNKKPVEIDANSPNVLIIGDSISIGYTGHVRSQLEGKANVIHNPGNAEGTTLGLKNLQQWLGDTNWDVIHFNWGLHDLKHVTESGKNSNNPADPQQADLATYTANLKELVKQLKATDAKLIFATTTPYPKGVKPCRLPEDAAKYNAAALNIMKANNIQLNDLYSLALPKLKTLQRRRNVHFEKEGSKLLAEQV
;
A
#
# COMPACT_ATOMS: atom_id res chain seq x y z
N MET A 1 -49.89 -60.28 -6.87
CA MET A 1 -48.57 -60.38 -6.26
C MET A 1 -47.88 -59.03 -6.41
N ILE A 2 -48.06 -58.19 -5.39
CA ILE A 2 -47.68 -56.77 -5.42
C ILE A 2 -46.54 -56.60 -4.42
N LEU A 3 -45.36 -56.25 -4.93
CA LEU A 3 -44.18 -55.92 -4.11
C LEU A 3 -44.18 -54.46 -3.76
N THR A 4 -44.38 -54.15 -2.49
CA THR A 4 -44.32 -52.79 -1.94
C THR A 4 -42.87 -52.46 -1.54
N HIS A 5 -42.32 -51.41 -2.14
CA HIS A 5 -41.04 -50.84 -1.75
C HIS A 5 -41.20 -49.90 -0.56
N LYS A 6 -40.58 -50.23 0.56
CA LYS A 6 -40.46 -49.37 1.74
C LYS A 6 -39.42 -48.27 1.46
N ARG A 7 -39.85 -47.02 1.52
CA ARG A 7 -38.96 -45.84 1.57
C ARG A 7 -38.48 -45.67 3.02
N ILE A 8 -37.17 -45.63 3.18
CA ILE A 8 -36.51 -45.28 4.45
C ILE A 8 -36.39 -43.77 4.52
N ASN A 9 -37.11 -43.15 5.46
CA ASN A 9 -36.93 -41.72 5.79
C ASN A 9 -35.72 -41.58 6.72
N VAL A 10 -34.70 -40.87 6.26
CA VAL A 10 -33.59 -40.40 7.08
C VAL A 10 -34.01 -39.08 7.73
N ILE A 11 -34.30 -39.13 9.03
CA ILE A 11 -34.54 -37.93 9.83
C ILE A 11 -33.17 -37.34 10.18
N ALA A 12 -32.86 -36.18 9.60
CA ALA A 12 -31.70 -35.39 10.00
C ALA A 12 -32.03 -34.69 11.32
N VAL A 13 -31.36 -35.04 12.38
CA VAL A 13 -31.43 -34.32 13.66
C VAL A 13 -30.56 -33.10 13.57
N LEU A 14 -31.20 -31.93 13.43
CA LEU A 14 -30.53 -30.61 13.57
C LEU A 14 -30.35 -30.32 15.06
N THR A 15 -29.15 -30.50 15.57
CA THR A 15 -28.78 -30.05 16.91
C THR A 15 -28.42 -28.58 16.83
N ALA A 16 -29.33 -27.70 17.23
CA ALA A 16 -29.07 -26.26 17.39
C ALA A 16 -28.19 -26.06 18.64
N ILE A 17 -26.89 -25.77 18.42
CA ILE A 17 -26.02 -25.25 19.47
C ILE A 17 -26.26 -23.75 19.57
N ILE A 18 -27.02 -23.35 20.59
CA ILE A 18 -27.12 -21.95 21.00
C ILE A 18 -25.82 -21.60 21.71
N MET A 19 -24.87 -20.95 21.00
CA MET A 19 -23.74 -20.28 21.66
C MET A 19 -24.24 -18.94 22.18
N LEU A 20 -24.28 -18.82 23.51
CA LEU A 20 -24.30 -17.52 24.16
C LEU A 20 -23.00 -16.79 23.80
N ALA A 21 -23.08 -15.77 22.96
CA ALA A 21 -21.99 -14.84 22.75
C ALA A 21 -21.88 -13.98 24.02
N SER A 22 -20.90 -14.26 24.86
CA SER A 22 -20.44 -13.34 25.89
C SER A 22 -19.83 -12.11 25.18
N GLN A 23 -20.38 -10.93 25.46
CA GLN A 23 -19.85 -9.64 25.02
C GLN A 23 -18.54 -9.33 25.77
N ASN A 24 -17.46 -9.89 25.30
CA ASN A 24 -16.12 -9.39 25.60
C ASN A 24 -15.53 -9.00 24.25
N GLY A 25 -15.43 -7.68 24.02
CA GLY A 25 -14.84 -7.11 22.82
C GLY A 25 -13.34 -7.44 22.73
N PHE A 26 -13.01 -8.61 22.23
CA PHE A 26 -11.64 -8.92 21.84
C PHE A 26 -11.37 -8.26 20.51
N ALA A 27 -10.46 -7.29 20.51
CA ALA A 27 -9.89 -6.74 19.29
C ALA A 27 -9.33 -7.88 18.42
N GLN A 28 -9.86 -8.01 17.21
CA GLN A 28 -9.39 -9.03 16.29
C GLN A 28 -8.09 -8.53 15.66
N ALA A 29 -7.00 -9.26 15.86
CA ALA A 29 -5.70 -8.92 15.28
C ALA A 29 -5.79 -9.07 13.75
N TYR A 30 -5.45 -8.01 13.01
CA TYR A 30 -5.30 -8.10 11.56
C TYR A 30 -4.09 -8.97 11.22
N VAL A 31 -4.33 -10.15 10.68
CA VAL A 31 -3.30 -11.02 10.11
C VAL A 31 -3.45 -10.97 8.58
N PRO A 32 -2.52 -10.32 7.86
CA PRO A 32 -2.57 -10.35 6.41
C PRO A 32 -2.39 -11.79 5.92
N GLU A 33 -3.33 -12.32 5.12
CA GLU A 33 -3.16 -13.61 4.47
C GLU A 33 -1.87 -13.59 3.63
N ALA A 34 -1.01 -14.56 3.88
CA ALA A 34 0.28 -14.70 3.24
C ALA A 34 0.09 -15.12 1.77
N GLY A 35 0.08 -14.16 0.87
CA GLY A 35 0.46 -14.42 -0.52
C GLY A 35 1.91 -14.94 -0.53
N SER A 36 2.23 -15.92 -1.34
CA SER A 36 3.37 -16.82 -1.39
C SER A 36 4.80 -16.21 -1.47
N HIS A 37 5.04 -15.02 -0.96
CA HIS A 37 6.37 -14.51 -0.65
C HIS A 37 6.65 -14.72 0.83
N GLU A 38 7.56 -15.65 1.12
CA GLU A 38 8.05 -15.91 2.49
C GLU A 38 8.46 -14.60 3.16
N LEU A 39 7.69 -14.19 4.16
CA LEU A 39 8.02 -13.04 4.99
C LEU A 39 9.38 -13.29 5.64
N THR A 40 10.28 -12.32 5.58
CA THR A 40 11.57 -12.41 6.28
C THR A 40 11.33 -12.55 7.79
N GLN A 41 12.26 -13.21 8.51
CA GLN A 41 12.15 -13.41 9.96
C GLN A 41 11.94 -12.10 10.74
N LYS A 42 12.47 -10.97 10.21
CA LYS A 42 12.28 -9.61 10.74
C LYS A 42 10.83 -9.08 10.54
N GLN A 43 10.12 -9.55 9.53
CA GLN A 43 8.71 -9.20 9.29
C GLN A 43 7.77 -10.05 10.17
N ARG A 44 8.13 -11.32 10.44
CA ARG A 44 7.38 -12.20 11.34
C ARG A 44 7.39 -11.72 12.80
N ASN A 45 8.43 -11.00 13.22
CA ASN A 45 8.60 -10.50 14.59
C ASN A 45 7.94 -9.13 14.86
N LYS A 46 7.26 -8.53 13.89
CA LYS A 46 6.47 -7.33 14.15
C LYS A 46 5.19 -7.73 14.87
N LYS A 47 4.95 -7.13 16.06
CA LYS A 47 3.65 -7.28 16.74
C LYS A 47 2.53 -7.00 15.76
N PRO A 48 1.47 -7.83 15.71
CA PRO A 48 0.26 -7.50 14.98
C PRO A 48 -0.23 -6.11 15.38
N VAL A 49 -0.79 -5.38 14.42
CA VAL A 49 -1.45 -4.11 14.73
C VAL A 49 -2.75 -4.47 15.46
N GLU A 50 -2.89 -4.04 16.69
CA GLU A 50 -4.16 -4.16 17.42
C GLU A 50 -5.19 -3.25 16.75
N ILE A 51 -6.33 -3.83 16.38
CA ILE A 51 -7.43 -3.13 15.71
C ILE A 51 -8.47 -2.76 16.76
N ASP A 52 -8.71 -1.48 16.93
CA ASP A 52 -9.84 -0.97 17.70
C ASP A 52 -11.06 -0.83 16.78
N ALA A 53 -12.11 -1.60 17.07
CA ALA A 53 -13.34 -1.62 16.27
C ALA A 53 -14.08 -0.26 16.23
N ASN A 54 -13.79 0.66 17.16
CA ASN A 54 -14.39 1.98 17.23
C ASN A 54 -13.56 3.08 16.56
N SER A 55 -12.37 2.74 16.07
CA SER A 55 -11.45 3.69 15.42
C SER A 55 -11.47 3.54 13.90
N PRO A 56 -11.34 4.63 13.14
CA PRO A 56 -11.29 4.57 11.68
C PRO A 56 -10.11 3.76 11.16
N ASN A 57 -10.32 3.05 10.05
CA ASN A 57 -9.32 2.23 9.38
C ASN A 57 -8.60 3.03 8.29
N VAL A 58 -7.29 3.15 8.41
CA VAL A 58 -6.42 3.86 7.46
C VAL A 58 -5.49 2.85 6.80
N LEU A 59 -5.56 2.72 5.47
CA LEU A 59 -4.61 1.94 4.69
C LEU A 59 -3.54 2.87 4.09
N ILE A 60 -2.27 2.53 4.31
CA ILE A 60 -1.14 3.12 3.61
C ILE A 60 -0.68 2.12 2.55
N ILE A 61 -0.77 2.51 1.27
CA ILE A 61 -0.22 1.73 0.16
C ILE A 61 1.00 2.47 -0.39
N GLY A 62 2.14 1.79 -0.39
CA GLY A 62 3.35 2.36 -0.98
C GLY A 62 4.57 1.47 -0.83
N ASP A 63 5.69 2.01 -1.25
CA ASP A 63 6.98 1.32 -1.30
C ASP A 63 7.80 1.47 0.00
N SER A 64 9.11 1.29 -0.12
CA SER A 64 10.04 1.38 1.02
C SER A 64 10.07 2.76 1.70
N ILE A 65 9.66 3.83 1.02
CA ILE A 65 9.55 5.16 1.63
C ILE A 65 8.38 5.17 2.61
N SER A 66 7.24 4.66 2.21
CA SER A 66 6.07 4.55 3.10
C SER A 66 6.31 3.58 4.26
N ILE A 67 7.01 2.47 4.04
CA ILE A 67 7.46 1.57 5.12
C ILE A 67 8.29 2.34 6.15
N GLY A 68 9.14 3.26 5.68
CA GLY A 68 10.01 4.07 6.53
C GLY A 68 9.23 5.01 7.46
N TYR A 69 8.16 5.64 7.00
CA TYR A 69 7.39 6.59 7.79
C TYR A 69 6.17 5.99 8.52
N THR A 70 5.65 4.84 8.11
CA THR A 70 4.41 4.25 8.70
C THR A 70 4.48 4.09 10.21
N GLY A 71 5.64 3.70 10.77
CA GLY A 71 5.81 3.57 12.22
C GLY A 71 5.60 4.89 12.97
N HIS A 72 6.05 5.99 12.39
CA HIS A 72 5.85 7.33 12.96
C HIS A 72 4.39 7.79 12.82
N VAL A 73 3.73 7.51 11.70
CA VAL A 73 2.29 7.79 11.51
C VAL A 73 1.45 7.04 12.55
N ARG A 74 1.74 5.75 12.78
CA ARG A 74 1.08 4.96 13.83
C ARG A 74 1.20 5.59 15.21
N SER A 75 2.42 6.04 15.56
CA SER A 75 2.64 6.70 16.86
C SER A 75 1.88 8.02 17.01
N GLN A 76 1.67 8.78 15.93
CA GLN A 76 0.94 10.04 15.95
C GLN A 76 -0.58 9.86 16.00
N LEU A 77 -1.06 8.74 15.45
CA LEU A 77 -2.48 8.39 15.39
C LEU A 77 -2.87 7.32 16.42
N GLU A 78 -2.00 7.02 17.39
CA GLU A 78 -2.29 6.07 18.48
C GLU A 78 -3.56 6.48 19.22
N GLY A 79 -4.50 5.54 19.38
CA GLY A 79 -5.82 5.77 19.97
C GLY A 79 -6.77 6.64 19.14
N LYS A 80 -6.42 6.97 17.88
CA LYS A 80 -7.25 7.78 16.98
C LYS A 80 -7.61 7.06 15.68
N ALA A 81 -6.77 6.15 15.20
CA ALA A 81 -7.01 5.40 13.98
C ALA A 81 -6.21 4.09 13.95
N ASN A 82 -6.74 3.10 13.27
CA ASN A 82 -6.05 1.86 12.92
C ASN A 82 -5.22 2.10 11.66
N VAL A 83 -3.92 2.30 11.79
CA VAL A 83 -3.04 2.56 10.64
C VAL A 83 -2.39 1.26 10.16
N ILE A 84 -2.79 0.80 8.99
CA ILE A 84 -2.33 -0.44 8.37
C ILE A 84 -1.53 -0.11 7.11
N HIS A 85 -0.44 -0.81 6.87
CA HIS A 85 0.36 -0.70 5.65
C HIS A 85 0.15 -1.96 4.82
N ASN A 86 0.09 -1.83 3.48
CA ASN A 86 0.02 -3.00 2.61
C ASN A 86 1.11 -4.02 2.95
N PRO A 87 0.85 -5.33 2.82
CA PRO A 87 1.87 -6.35 3.02
C PRO A 87 3.09 -6.13 2.11
N GLY A 88 4.28 -6.05 2.70
CA GLY A 88 5.53 -5.87 1.97
C GLY A 88 5.69 -4.49 1.31
N ASN A 89 6.27 -4.48 0.12
CA ASN A 89 6.56 -3.30 -0.69
C ASN A 89 5.60 -3.26 -1.89
N ALA A 90 4.87 -2.15 -2.07
CA ALA A 90 3.95 -2.01 -3.21
C ALA A 90 4.68 -1.79 -4.55
N GLU A 91 5.99 -1.54 -4.52
CA GLU A 91 6.84 -1.31 -5.70
C GLU A 91 6.24 -0.31 -6.71
N GLY A 92 6.10 -0.71 -7.99
CA GLY A 92 5.54 0.11 -9.05
C GLY A 92 4.08 -0.23 -9.36
N THR A 93 3.48 0.55 -10.25
CA THR A 93 2.07 0.43 -10.62
C THR A 93 1.68 -0.94 -11.18
N THR A 94 2.59 -1.63 -11.87
CA THR A 94 2.34 -2.99 -12.39
C THR A 94 2.09 -4.00 -11.27
N LEU A 95 2.89 -3.94 -10.20
CA LEU A 95 2.66 -4.79 -9.02
C LEU A 95 1.41 -4.34 -8.26
N GLY A 96 1.16 -3.02 -8.22
CA GLY A 96 -0.06 -2.45 -7.68
C GLY A 96 -1.31 -3.08 -8.29
N LEU A 97 -1.42 -3.08 -9.63
CA LEU A 97 -2.55 -3.70 -10.34
C LEU A 97 -2.72 -5.19 -10.03
N LYS A 98 -1.62 -5.90 -9.86
CA LYS A 98 -1.66 -7.34 -9.55
C LYS A 98 -2.18 -7.63 -8.14
N ASN A 99 -1.86 -6.78 -7.17
CA ASN A 99 -2.05 -7.11 -5.74
C ASN A 99 -3.07 -6.21 -5.03
N LEU A 100 -3.60 -5.16 -5.69
CA LEU A 100 -4.47 -4.18 -5.04
C LEU A 100 -5.65 -4.84 -4.33
N GLN A 101 -6.36 -5.76 -4.99
CA GLN A 101 -7.52 -6.42 -4.40
C GLN A 101 -7.16 -7.23 -3.13
N GLN A 102 -5.99 -7.89 -3.14
CA GLN A 102 -5.49 -8.60 -1.97
C GLN A 102 -5.14 -7.63 -0.82
N TRP A 103 -4.60 -6.45 -1.13
CA TRP A 103 -4.26 -5.45 -0.11
C TRP A 103 -5.49 -4.77 0.47
N LEU A 104 -6.53 -4.58 -0.33
CA LEU A 104 -7.81 -4.05 0.12
C LEU A 104 -8.53 -5.05 1.03
N GLY A 105 -8.52 -6.34 0.67
CA GLY A 105 -9.23 -7.40 1.41
C GLY A 105 -10.71 -7.06 1.60
N ASP A 106 -11.29 -7.56 2.68
CA ASP A 106 -12.70 -7.32 3.05
C ASP A 106 -12.85 -6.17 4.08
N THR A 107 -11.78 -5.41 4.33
CA THR A 107 -11.79 -4.30 5.30
C THR A 107 -12.51 -3.09 4.72
N ASN A 108 -13.45 -2.53 5.49
CA ASN A 108 -14.00 -1.21 5.20
C ASN A 108 -12.96 -0.14 5.59
N TRP A 109 -12.35 0.47 4.58
CA TRP A 109 -11.37 1.52 4.76
C TRP A 109 -12.04 2.89 4.82
N ASP A 110 -11.74 3.69 5.83
CA ASP A 110 -12.18 5.09 5.91
C ASP A 110 -11.27 6.01 5.11
N VAL A 111 -9.96 5.71 5.11
CA VAL A 111 -8.96 6.48 4.38
C VAL A 111 -7.98 5.52 3.71
N ILE A 112 -7.65 5.78 2.44
CA ILE A 112 -6.55 5.13 1.74
C ILE A 112 -5.56 6.20 1.30
N HIS A 113 -4.37 6.19 1.91
CA HIS A 113 -3.23 7.03 1.54
C HIS A 113 -2.29 6.19 0.66
N PHE A 114 -2.05 6.61 -0.59
CA PHE A 114 -1.33 5.78 -1.54
C PHE A 114 -0.32 6.54 -2.37
N ASN A 115 0.73 5.84 -2.79
CA ASN A 115 1.77 6.31 -3.69
C ASN A 115 2.28 5.18 -4.58
N TRP A 116 2.54 5.51 -5.84
CA TRP A 116 3.38 4.78 -6.79
C TRP A 116 4.18 5.77 -7.62
N GLY A 117 5.32 5.35 -8.16
CA GLY A 117 6.16 6.13 -9.06
C GLY A 117 7.65 5.82 -8.90
N LEU A 118 8.18 5.78 -7.69
CA LEU A 118 9.61 5.62 -7.45
C LEU A 118 10.19 4.31 -8.01
N HIS A 119 9.40 3.25 -8.08
CA HIS A 119 9.78 2.01 -8.73
C HIS A 119 9.50 2.02 -10.23
N ASP A 120 8.43 2.67 -10.67
CA ASP A 120 8.09 2.78 -12.09
C ASP A 120 9.20 3.46 -12.90
N LEU A 121 9.71 4.57 -12.37
CA LEU A 121 10.72 5.40 -13.03
C LEU A 121 12.17 4.87 -12.90
N LYS A 122 12.43 3.78 -12.16
CA LYS A 122 13.76 3.20 -12.10
C LYS A 122 14.11 2.47 -13.42
N HIS A 123 15.39 2.54 -13.81
CA HIS A 123 15.86 1.83 -14.99
C HIS A 123 16.06 0.33 -14.74
N VAL A 124 15.67 -0.47 -15.71
CA VAL A 124 15.78 -1.93 -15.71
C VAL A 124 16.34 -2.40 -17.06
N THR A 125 17.01 -3.54 -17.06
CA THR A 125 17.41 -4.23 -18.30
C THR A 125 16.18 -4.75 -19.03
N GLU A 126 16.33 -5.17 -20.28
CA GLU A 126 15.27 -5.87 -21.05
C GLU A 126 14.70 -7.10 -20.32
N SER A 127 15.52 -7.75 -19.49
CA SER A 127 15.08 -8.88 -18.66
C SER A 127 14.40 -8.46 -17.33
N GLY A 128 14.14 -7.16 -17.12
CA GLY A 128 13.49 -6.63 -15.93
C GLY A 128 14.38 -6.52 -14.68
N LYS A 129 15.69 -6.78 -14.79
CA LYS A 129 16.61 -6.62 -13.65
C LYS A 129 16.98 -5.15 -13.46
N ASN A 130 17.21 -4.74 -12.21
CA ASN A 130 17.65 -3.38 -11.90
C ASN A 130 18.90 -3.00 -12.70
N SER A 131 18.88 -1.83 -13.33
CA SER A 131 19.98 -1.30 -14.11
C SER A 131 20.53 0.01 -13.51
N ASN A 132 21.84 0.24 -13.72
CA ASN A 132 22.49 1.52 -13.42
C ASN A 132 22.78 2.32 -14.70
N ASN A 133 22.40 1.82 -15.85
CA ASN A 133 22.57 2.45 -17.14
C ASN A 133 21.36 3.34 -17.46
N PRO A 134 21.50 4.66 -17.62
CA PRO A 134 20.39 5.55 -17.96
C PRO A 134 19.85 5.36 -19.39
N ALA A 135 20.54 4.59 -20.25
CA ALA A 135 20.06 4.23 -21.58
C ALA A 135 19.10 3.04 -21.58
N ASP A 136 19.06 2.26 -20.49
CA ASP A 136 18.11 1.17 -20.35
C ASP A 136 16.69 1.72 -20.08
N PRO A 137 15.63 0.97 -20.41
CA PRO A 137 14.25 1.44 -20.21
C PRO A 137 13.91 1.64 -18.73
N GLN A 138 12.91 2.46 -18.48
CA GLN A 138 12.26 2.54 -17.16
C GLN A 138 11.41 1.29 -16.90
N GLN A 139 11.22 0.88 -15.65
CA GLN A 139 10.42 -0.31 -15.30
C GLN A 139 8.98 -0.19 -15.79
N ALA A 140 8.40 1.00 -15.70
CA ALA A 140 7.20 1.40 -16.40
C ALA A 140 7.44 2.81 -16.92
N ASP A 141 7.48 2.99 -18.23
CA ASP A 141 7.58 4.32 -18.83
C ASP A 141 6.39 5.20 -18.44
N LEU A 142 6.48 6.49 -18.72
CA LEU A 142 5.46 7.46 -18.31
C LEU A 142 4.06 7.12 -18.85
N ALA A 143 3.97 6.54 -20.05
CA ALA A 143 2.70 6.14 -20.66
C ALA A 143 2.09 4.94 -19.91
N THR A 144 2.88 3.91 -19.67
CA THR A 144 2.49 2.72 -18.91
C THR A 144 2.11 3.09 -17.46
N TYR A 145 2.95 3.89 -16.79
CA TYR A 145 2.63 4.41 -15.45
C TYR A 145 1.29 5.13 -15.41
N THR A 146 1.05 6.03 -16.38
CA THR A 146 -0.18 6.82 -16.45
C THR A 146 -1.40 5.93 -16.66
N ALA A 147 -1.32 4.93 -17.55
CA ALA A 147 -2.40 3.99 -17.80
C ALA A 147 -2.71 3.14 -16.56
N ASN A 148 -1.66 2.57 -15.95
CA ASN A 148 -1.78 1.75 -14.74
C ASN A 148 -2.35 2.54 -13.57
N LEU A 149 -1.88 3.78 -13.35
CA LEU A 149 -2.35 4.61 -12.25
C LEU A 149 -3.82 5.01 -12.41
N LYS A 150 -4.30 5.24 -13.63
CA LYS A 150 -5.73 5.48 -13.90
C LYS A 150 -6.59 4.27 -13.49
N GLU A 151 -6.14 3.06 -13.84
CA GLU A 151 -6.88 1.85 -13.47
C GLU A 151 -6.84 1.59 -11.96
N LEU A 152 -5.68 1.81 -11.30
CA LEU A 152 -5.56 1.74 -9.84
C LEU A 152 -6.51 2.73 -9.16
N VAL A 153 -6.55 3.98 -9.62
CA VAL A 153 -7.46 5.01 -9.08
C VAL A 153 -8.92 4.60 -9.26
N LYS A 154 -9.29 4.04 -10.41
CA LYS A 154 -10.65 3.53 -10.64
C LYS A 154 -11.03 2.45 -9.62
N GLN A 155 -10.13 1.50 -9.35
CA GLN A 155 -10.36 0.44 -8.37
C GLN A 155 -10.40 0.98 -6.94
N LEU A 156 -9.52 1.91 -6.57
CA LEU A 156 -9.52 2.56 -5.27
C LEU A 156 -10.81 3.34 -5.02
N LYS A 157 -11.35 4.03 -6.02
CA LYS A 157 -12.63 4.75 -5.90
C LYS A 157 -13.83 3.82 -5.65
N ALA A 158 -13.74 2.55 -6.01
CA ALA A 158 -14.80 1.58 -5.74
C ALA A 158 -14.85 1.13 -4.27
N THR A 159 -13.91 1.55 -3.43
CA THR A 159 -13.90 1.25 -1.99
C THR A 159 -14.71 2.23 -1.14
N ASP A 160 -15.18 3.33 -1.71
CA ASP A 160 -15.81 4.45 -1.03
C ASP A 160 -14.94 5.15 0.05
N ALA A 161 -13.70 4.72 0.23
CA ALA A 161 -12.75 5.34 1.14
C ALA A 161 -12.37 6.76 0.68
N LYS A 162 -12.05 7.63 1.64
CA LYS A 162 -11.39 8.91 1.33
C LYS A 162 -9.98 8.64 0.78
N LEU A 163 -9.73 9.03 -0.46
CA LEU A 163 -8.46 8.81 -1.13
C LEU A 163 -7.51 10.01 -0.97
N ILE A 164 -6.26 9.73 -0.62
CA ILE A 164 -5.18 10.73 -0.53
C ILE A 164 -3.98 10.18 -1.30
N PHE A 165 -3.56 10.89 -2.34
CA PHE A 165 -2.36 10.54 -3.12
C PHE A 165 -1.14 11.29 -2.60
N ALA A 166 -0.08 10.57 -2.25
CA ALA A 166 1.21 11.15 -1.94
C ALA A 166 2.09 11.26 -3.20
N THR A 167 2.66 12.42 -3.44
CA THR A 167 3.61 12.59 -4.54
C THR A 167 4.88 11.77 -4.29
N THR A 168 5.45 11.21 -5.36
CA THR A 168 6.74 10.51 -5.30
C THR A 168 7.81 11.48 -4.82
N THR A 169 8.53 11.12 -3.77
CA THR A 169 9.57 11.96 -3.18
C THR A 169 10.74 12.19 -4.13
N PRO A 170 11.41 13.34 -4.05
CA PRO A 170 12.62 13.59 -4.81
C PRO A 170 13.79 12.73 -4.29
N TYR A 171 14.85 12.64 -5.10
CA TYR A 171 16.08 11.93 -4.74
C TYR A 171 17.30 12.58 -5.39
N PRO A 172 18.52 12.40 -4.82
CA PRO A 172 19.73 13.00 -5.35
C PRO A 172 20.20 12.30 -6.61
N LYS A 173 21.03 12.98 -7.40
CA LYS A 173 21.72 12.38 -8.56
C LYS A 173 22.59 11.18 -8.14
N GLY A 174 22.60 10.13 -8.97
CA GLY A 174 23.47 8.96 -8.81
C GLY A 174 22.96 7.91 -7.83
N VAL A 175 21.65 7.85 -7.60
CA VAL A 175 21.02 6.72 -6.88
C VAL A 175 21.11 5.43 -7.69
N LYS A 176 21.08 4.31 -7.01
CA LYS A 176 21.10 2.96 -7.62
C LYS A 176 19.90 2.15 -7.14
N PRO A 177 19.21 1.40 -8.03
CA PRO A 177 19.32 1.43 -9.49
C PRO A 177 19.10 2.83 -10.07
N CYS A 178 19.51 3.04 -11.33
CA CYS A 178 19.46 4.35 -11.98
C CYS A 178 18.06 4.95 -11.93
N ARG A 179 17.99 6.23 -11.56
CA ARG A 179 16.82 7.13 -11.65
C ARG A 179 17.34 8.52 -11.96
N LEU A 180 16.76 9.20 -12.93
CA LEU A 180 17.10 10.56 -13.27
C LEU A 180 16.31 11.52 -12.36
N PRO A 181 16.95 12.48 -11.67
CA PRO A 181 16.27 13.35 -10.67
C PRO A 181 15.03 14.07 -11.21
N GLU A 182 15.05 14.44 -12.48
CA GLU A 182 13.95 15.11 -13.19
C GLU A 182 12.72 14.21 -13.41
N ASP A 183 12.87 12.88 -13.38
CA ASP A 183 11.77 11.97 -13.67
C ASP A 183 10.73 11.96 -12.56
N ALA A 184 11.13 12.14 -11.31
CA ALA A 184 10.16 12.24 -10.22
C ALA A 184 9.14 13.37 -10.46
N ALA A 185 9.61 14.55 -10.93
CA ALA A 185 8.72 15.66 -11.26
C ALA A 185 7.80 15.32 -12.46
N LYS A 186 8.31 14.63 -13.49
CA LYS A 186 7.51 14.23 -14.67
C LYS A 186 6.40 13.24 -14.27
N TYR A 187 6.73 12.22 -13.48
CA TYR A 187 5.76 11.23 -13.03
C TYR A 187 4.74 11.84 -12.07
N ASN A 188 5.17 12.72 -11.18
CA ASN A 188 4.26 13.49 -10.32
C ASN A 188 3.30 14.36 -11.15
N ALA A 189 3.77 15.05 -12.18
CA ALA A 189 2.91 15.88 -13.05
C ALA A 189 1.80 15.04 -13.71
N ALA A 190 2.13 13.84 -14.21
CA ALA A 190 1.14 12.93 -14.77
C ALA A 190 0.14 12.44 -13.72
N ALA A 191 0.62 12.07 -12.52
CA ALA A 191 -0.22 11.67 -11.41
C ALA A 191 -1.17 12.78 -10.95
N LEU A 192 -0.66 14.01 -10.80
CA LEU A 192 -1.45 15.18 -10.39
C LEU A 192 -2.64 15.44 -11.33
N ASN A 193 -2.45 15.29 -12.64
CA ASN A 193 -3.53 15.41 -13.62
C ASN A 193 -4.63 14.35 -13.38
N ILE A 194 -4.24 13.11 -13.06
CA ILE A 194 -5.19 12.03 -12.76
C ILE A 194 -5.95 12.34 -11.45
N MET A 195 -5.23 12.75 -10.40
CA MET A 195 -5.82 13.04 -9.10
C MET A 195 -6.81 14.20 -9.19
N LYS A 196 -6.42 15.28 -9.88
CA LYS A 196 -7.29 16.44 -10.13
C LYS A 196 -8.58 16.04 -10.86
N ALA A 197 -8.46 15.23 -11.92
CA ALA A 197 -9.62 14.76 -12.70
C ALA A 197 -10.58 13.86 -11.89
N ASN A 198 -10.11 13.28 -10.78
CA ASN A 198 -10.86 12.39 -9.91
C ASN A 198 -11.23 13.01 -8.54
N ASN A 199 -10.93 14.29 -8.29
CA ASN A 199 -11.14 14.99 -7.03
C ASN A 199 -10.45 14.30 -5.83
N ILE A 200 -9.27 13.71 -6.06
CA ILE A 200 -8.47 13.04 -5.03
C ILE A 200 -7.57 14.07 -4.33
N GLN A 201 -7.57 14.05 -3.00
CA GLN A 201 -6.73 14.91 -2.19
C GLN A 201 -5.24 14.61 -2.42
N LEU A 202 -4.42 15.66 -2.42
CA LEU A 202 -2.98 15.55 -2.59
C LEU A 202 -2.26 15.74 -1.27
N ASN A 203 -1.23 14.92 -1.07
CA ASN A 203 -0.20 15.07 -0.06
C ASN A 203 1.15 15.28 -0.78
N ASP A 204 1.64 16.52 -0.83
CA ASP A 204 2.82 16.87 -1.61
C ASP A 204 4.13 16.61 -0.85
N LEU A 205 4.50 15.34 -0.73
CA LEU A 205 5.77 14.92 -0.13
C LEU A 205 6.99 15.32 -0.96
N TYR A 206 6.81 15.53 -2.29
CA TYR A 206 7.90 15.99 -3.16
C TYR A 206 8.38 17.39 -2.77
N SER A 207 7.45 18.34 -2.72
CA SER A 207 7.78 19.75 -2.38
C SER A 207 8.24 19.90 -0.93
N LEU A 208 7.71 19.09 0.00
CA LEU A 208 8.16 19.04 1.39
C LEU A 208 9.64 18.63 1.51
N ALA A 209 10.03 17.58 0.78
CA ALA A 209 11.35 16.97 0.90
C ALA A 209 12.43 17.67 0.05
N LEU A 210 12.07 18.25 -1.10
CA LEU A 210 13.01 18.79 -2.08
C LEU A 210 14.04 19.77 -1.49
N PRO A 211 13.66 20.79 -0.69
CA PRO A 211 14.62 21.75 -0.14
C PRO A 211 15.53 21.14 0.93
N LYS A 212 15.18 19.96 1.45
CA LYS A 212 15.84 19.30 2.58
C LYS A 212 16.58 18.01 2.20
N LEU A 213 16.69 17.68 0.91
CA LEU A 213 17.29 16.43 0.42
C LEU A 213 18.65 16.12 1.05
N LYS A 214 19.54 17.13 1.11
CA LYS A 214 20.91 16.94 1.61
C LYS A 214 20.98 16.55 3.08
N THR A 215 19.99 16.91 3.87
CA THR A 215 19.98 16.70 5.33
C THR A 215 19.11 15.52 5.76
N LEU A 216 18.06 15.22 5.00
CA LEU A 216 17.05 14.24 5.39
C LEU A 216 17.16 12.91 4.66
N GLN A 217 17.83 12.89 3.50
CA GLN A 217 17.95 11.69 2.67
C GLN A 217 19.35 11.12 2.70
N ARG A 218 19.45 9.81 2.65
CA ARG A 218 20.74 9.10 2.62
C ARG A 218 21.51 9.47 1.36
N ARG A 219 22.81 9.65 1.51
CA ARG A 219 23.69 10.03 0.39
C ARG A 219 23.55 9.03 -0.78
N ARG A 220 23.27 9.52 -1.99
CA ARG A 220 23.11 8.72 -3.24
C ARG A 220 22.11 7.59 -3.08
N ASN A 221 21.05 7.83 -2.33
CA ASN A 221 20.03 6.83 -2.01
C ASN A 221 18.64 7.49 -2.05
N VAL A 222 17.61 6.73 -2.37
CA VAL A 222 16.22 7.21 -2.38
C VAL A 222 15.61 7.26 -0.98
N HIS A 223 16.19 6.50 -0.03
CA HIS A 223 15.65 6.37 1.32
C HIS A 223 16.06 7.55 2.20
N PHE A 224 15.20 7.85 3.14
CA PHE A 224 15.39 8.89 4.14
C PHE A 224 16.12 8.35 5.37
N GLU A 225 16.80 9.23 6.08
CA GLU A 225 17.24 9.00 7.45
C GLU A 225 16.02 9.02 8.38
N LYS A 226 16.22 8.64 9.64
CA LYS A 226 15.12 8.56 10.63
C LYS A 226 14.35 9.88 10.75
N GLU A 227 15.06 11.00 10.81
CA GLU A 227 14.45 12.34 10.92
C GLU A 227 13.70 12.72 9.65
N GLY A 228 14.20 12.30 8.48
CA GLY A 228 13.49 12.50 7.22
C GLY A 228 12.19 11.69 7.16
N SER A 229 12.22 10.43 7.59
CA SER A 229 11.01 9.61 7.68
C SER A 229 9.99 10.16 8.68
N LYS A 230 10.45 10.74 9.80
CA LYS A 230 9.59 11.41 10.77
C LYS A 230 8.94 12.65 10.17
N LEU A 231 9.70 13.48 9.46
CA LEU A 231 9.15 14.67 8.77
C LEU A 231 8.09 14.28 7.74
N LEU A 232 8.31 13.21 6.94
CA LEU A 232 7.31 12.74 6.00
C LEU A 232 6.04 12.28 6.74
N ALA A 233 6.18 11.61 7.87
CA ALA A 233 5.06 11.16 8.69
C ALA A 233 4.22 12.32 9.27
N GLU A 234 4.84 13.45 9.56
CA GLU A 234 4.14 14.65 10.06
C GLU A 234 3.23 15.28 8.98
N GLN A 235 3.54 15.03 7.71
CA GLN A 235 2.75 15.49 6.56
C GLN A 235 1.69 14.46 6.15
N VAL A 236 1.90 13.16 6.46
CA VAL A 236 0.99 12.07 6.12
C VAL A 236 -0.19 12.02 7.09
#